data_8f9fc6f3f8c5cd75bc1044bbe0bc013d
#
_entry.id   8f9fc6f3f8c5cd75bc1044bbe0bc013d
#
_cell.length_a   1.000
_cell.length_b   1.000
_cell.length_c   1.000
_cell.angle_alpha   90.00
_cell.angle_beta   90.00
_cell.angle_gamma   90.00
#
_symmetry.space_group_name_H-M   'P 1'
#
loop_
_entity.id
_entity.type
_entity.pdbx_description
1 polymer ?
#
loop_
_entity_poly.entity_id
_entity_poly.type
_entity_poly.pdbx_seq_one_letter_code
_entity_poly.pdbx_strand_id
1 'polypeptide(L)'
;LPYAHDINGNLVHIDDAQKGQKYTCPNCGAELLLKISKIPEGQKYHRRNHFAHKGNSDNHCSESFLHKLFKEKCAEYIRKKISAQEDLFFEWGCEKCYEDHKGNLLKKAVEVVTEYDLGVCKPDIALLDEAGKVVIVVEVVVAHKPEPGTLQYYDDNKIACLQINVEDFPDCENIAHKLSHPDKVNLCPNPICKKCGSIMH
;
A
#
# COMPACT_ATOMS: atom_id res chain seq x y z
N LEU A 1 12.86 -6.28 8.49
CA LEU A 1 12.73 -5.95 7.06
C LEU A 1 13.00 -7.20 6.23
N PRO A 2 12.23 -7.47 5.17
CA PRO A 2 12.47 -8.60 4.27
C PRO A 2 13.53 -8.30 3.19
N TYR A 3 13.84 -7.03 2.93
CA TYR A 3 14.81 -6.60 1.92
C TYR A 3 15.91 -5.71 2.48
N ALA A 4 17.07 -5.75 1.85
CA ALA A 4 18.24 -4.92 2.14
C ALA A 4 19.03 -4.65 0.85
N HIS A 5 19.84 -3.59 0.82
CA HIS A 5 20.87 -3.45 -0.20
C HIS A 5 22.15 -4.16 0.25
N ASP A 6 22.78 -4.87 -0.68
CA ASP A 6 24.15 -5.39 -0.49
C ASP A 6 25.19 -4.25 -0.65
N ILE A 7 26.45 -4.62 -0.55
CA ILE A 7 27.57 -3.66 -0.69
C ILE A 7 27.67 -3.01 -2.09
N ASN A 8 27.07 -3.62 -3.11
CA ASN A 8 27.04 -3.11 -4.49
C ASN A 8 25.76 -2.29 -4.77
N GLY A 9 24.87 -2.15 -3.78
CA GLY A 9 23.58 -1.46 -3.92
C GLY A 9 22.48 -2.32 -4.54
N ASN A 10 22.69 -3.62 -4.74
CA ASN A 10 21.64 -4.52 -5.24
C ASN A 10 20.65 -4.82 -4.13
N LEU A 11 19.35 -4.86 -4.49
CA LEU A 11 18.30 -5.27 -3.58
C LEU A 11 18.33 -6.79 -3.37
N VAL A 12 18.46 -7.23 -2.12
CA VAL A 12 18.58 -8.64 -1.72
C VAL A 12 17.41 -8.99 -0.82
N HIS A 13 16.69 -10.05 -1.14
CA HIS A 13 15.66 -10.62 -0.26
C HIS A 13 16.34 -11.40 0.88
N ILE A 14 15.64 -11.52 2.02
CA ILE A 14 16.15 -12.18 3.22
C ILE A 14 16.53 -13.64 2.99
N ASP A 15 15.84 -14.35 2.09
CA ASP A 15 16.10 -15.75 1.78
C ASP A 15 17.40 -15.94 0.96
N ASP A 16 17.82 -14.90 0.24
CA ASP A 16 19.07 -14.88 -0.56
C ASP A 16 20.25 -14.29 0.22
N ALA A 17 19.99 -13.82 1.45
CA ALA A 17 20.98 -13.14 2.25
C ALA A 17 22.05 -14.10 2.82
N GLN A 18 23.32 -13.72 2.72
CA GLN A 18 24.45 -14.50 3.18
C GLN A 18 25.03 -13.96 4.49
N LYS A 19 25.36 -14.88 5.41
CA LYS A 19 26.06 -14.53 6.66
C LYS A 19 27.42 -13.89 6.40
N GLY A 20 27.75 -12.86 7.19
CA GLY A 20 29.05 -12.18 7.09
C GLY A 20 29.09 -11.07 6.04
N GLN A 21 28.08 -10.92 5.21
CA GLN A 21 27.96 -9.76 4.31
C GLN A 21 27.39 -8.54 5.04
N LYS A 22 27.72 -7.36 4.52
CA LYS A 22 27.18 -6.08 5.00
C LYS A 22 25.93 -5.73 4.21
N TYR A 23 24.94 -5.25 4.94
CA TYR A 23 23.66 -4.85 4.38
C TYR A 23 23.28 -3.47 4.88
N THR A 24 22.60 -2.70 4.04
CA THR A 24 22.07 -1.38 4.38
C THR A 24 20.56 -1.31 4.11
N CYS A 25 19.89 -0.46 4.86
CA CYS A 25 18.46 -0.24 4.69
C CYS A 25 18.18 0.48 3.36
N PRO A 26 17.32 -0.07 2.49
CA PRO A 26 16.97 0.59 1.23
C PRO A 26 16.29 1.95 1.40
N ASN A 27 15.69 2.19 2.58
CA ASN A 27 14.97 3.41 2.86
C ASN A 27 15.85 4.52 3.47
N CYS A 28 16.66 4.18 4.49
CA CYS A 28 17.44 5.19 5.23
C CYS A 28 18.96 5.04 5.10
N GLY A 29 19.46 4.02 4.39
CA GLY A 29 20.88 3.75 4.22
C GLY A 29 21.61 3.23 5.47
N ALA A 30 20.92 3.11 6.61
CA ALA A 30 21.54 2.63 7.85
C ALA A 30 21.98 1.15 7.75
N GLU A 31 23.05 0.80 8.49
CA GLU A 31 23.55 -0.59 8.56
C GLU A 31 22.48 -1.53 9.13
N LEU A 32 22.31 -2.68 8.47
CA LEU A 32 21.41 -3.73 8.88
C LEU A 32 22.14 -4.97 9.36
N LEU A 33 21.56 -5.62 10.36
CA LEU A 33 22.00 -6.93 10.86
C LEU A 33 21.09 -8.02 10.29
N LEU A 34 21.67 -9.04 9.72
CA LEU A 34 20.97 -10.25 9.33
C LEU A 34 20.60 -11.07 10.58
N LYS A 35 19.33 -11.19 10.88
CA LYS A 35 18.77 -11.97 11.99
C LYS A 35 18.21 -13.28 11.45
N ILE A 36 18.90 -14.39 11.75
CA ILE A 36 18.47 -15.73 11.37
C ILE A 36 17.97 -16.45 12.62
N SER A 37 16.79 -17.04 12.53
CA SER A 37 16.22 -17.86 13.60
C SER A 37 17.13 -19.06 13.88
N LYS A 38 17.39 -19.32 15.15
CA LYS A 38 18.07 -20.55 15.60
C LYS A 38 17.09 -21.71 15.82
N ILE A 39 15.79 -21.39 15.80
CA ILE A 39 14.72 -22.36 16.02
C ILE A 39 14.21 -22.79 14.65
N PRO A 40 14.11 -24.11 14.34
CA PRO A 40 13.58 -24.60 13.10
C PRO A 40 12.15 -24.10 12.82
N GLU A 41 11.84 -23.97 11.54
CA GLU A 41 10.50 -23.60 11.08
C GLU A 41 9.47 -24.63 11.56
N GLY A 42 8.28 -24.16 11.94
CA GLY A 42 7.20 -24.98 12.48
C GLY A 42 7.27 -25.27 13.99
N GLN A 43 8.36 -24.92 14.67
CA GLN A 43 8.44 -25.01 16.13
C GLN A 43 7.91 -23.79 16.85
N LYS A 44 7.38 -23.99 18.06
CA LYS A 44 6.94 -22.92 18.95
C LYS A 44 8.11 -21.94 19.19
N TYR A 45 7.85 -20.62 19.06
CA TYR A 45 8.82 -19.53 19.16
C TYR A 45 9.77 -19.36 17.96
N HIS A 46 9.55 -20.05 16.83
CA HIS A 46 10.25 -19.71 15.59
C HIS A 46 9.96 -18.23 15.20
N ARG A 47 11.01 -17.48 14.92
CA ARG A 47 10.92 -16.12 14.37
C ARG A 47 11.39 -16.17 12.92
N ARG A 48 10.64 -15.57 12.00
CA ARG A 48 11.07 -15.45 10.60
C ARG A 48 12.42 -14.72 10.53
N ASN A 49 13.27 -15.15 9.62
CA ASN A 49 14.48 -14.44 9.29
C ASN A 49 14.15 -13.01 8.85
N HIS A 50 14.97 -12.04 9.21
CA HIS A 50 14.73 -10.65 8.85
C HIS A 50 16.01 -9.81 8.97
N PHE A 51 16.06 -8.69 8.27
CA PHE A 51 17.04 -7.65 8.52
C PHE A 51 16.55 -6.71 9.61
N ALA A 52 17.43 -6.32 10.53
CA ALA A 52 17.14 -5.37 11.61
C ALA A 52 18.18 -4.26 11.61
N HIS A 53 17.78 -3.03 11.92
CA HIS A 53 18.72 -1.92 12.08
C HIS A 53 19.72 -2.24 13.20
N LYS A 54 20.98 -1.87 12.99
CA LYS A 54 22.04 -2.04 13.98
C LYS A 54 21.96 -0.93 15.02
N GLY A 55 21.79 -1.33 16.28
CA GLY A 55 21.72 -0.40 17.43
C GLY A 55 20.34 0.19 17.67
N ASN A 56 20.20 0.91 18.80
CA ASN A 56 19.07 1.77 19.11
C ASN A 56 19.27 3.12 18.39
N SER A 57 19.35 3.12 17.07
CA SER A 57 19.31 4.39 16.37
C SER A 57 17.88 4.89 16.46
N ASP A 58 17.69 6.11 16.95
CA ASP A 58 16.41 6.85 16.92
C ASP A 58 15.91 7.08 15.47
N ASN A 59 16.66 6.60 14.49
CA ASN A 59 16.28 6.50 13.09
C ASN A 59 15.39 5.26 12.88
N HIS A 60 14.20 5.29 13.47
CA HIS A 60 13.13 4.41 13.02
C HIS A 60 12.78 4.80 11.59
N CYS A 61 12.96 3.87 10.64
CA CYS A 61 12.27 4.00 9.38
C CYS A 61 10.77 4.03 9.71
N SER A 62 10.18 5.20 9.68
CA SER A 62 8.74 5.40 9.95
C SER A 62 7.86 4.64 8.97
N GLU A 63 8.46 4.24 7.85
CA GLU A 63 7.79 3.56 6.75
C GLU A 63 8.64 2.38 6.27
N SER A 64 8.01 1.25 5.92
CA SER A 64 8.72 0.12 5.32
C SER A 64 9.13 0.44 3.89
N PHE A 65 10.24 -0.18 3.44
CA PHE A 65 10.70 -0.03 2.05
C PHE A 65 9.61 -0.41 1.02
N LEU A 66 8.89 -1.50 1.27
CA LEU A 66 7.81 -1.95 0.38
C LEU A 66 6.67 -0.93 0.30
N HIS A 67 6.28 -0.36 1.43
CA HIS A 67 5.24 0.66 1.50
C HIS A 67 5.62 1.88 0.67
N LYS A 68 6.80 2.44 0.91
CA LYS A 68 7.31 3.60 0.16
C LYS A 68 7.41 3.31 -1.34
N LEU A 69 8.02 2.17 -1.70
CA LEU A 69 8.21 1.80 -3.10
C LEU A 69 6.88 1.63 -3.83
N PHE A 70 5.92 0.92 -3.22
CA PHE A 70 4.59 0.73 -3.80
C PHE A 70 3.87 2.06 -3.97
N LYS A 71 3.85 2.90 -2.94
CA LYS A 71 3.23 4.22 -2.96
C LYS A 71 3.77 5.09 -4.10
N GLU A 72 5.11 5.18 -4.25
CA GLU A 72 5.76 5.98 -5.29
C GLU A 72 5.41 5.44 -6.70
N LYS A 73 5.57 4.14 -6.93
CA LYS A 73 5.23 3.50 -8.22
C LYS A 73 3.74 3.61 -8.56
N CYS A 74 2.88 3.44 -7.57
CA CYS A 74 1.43 3.56 -7.72
C CYS A 74 1.03 4.98 -8.11
N ALA A 75 1.53 5.99 -7.40
CA ALA A 75 1.28 7.39 -7.74
C ALA A 75 1.80 7.75 -9.13
N GLU A 76 2.99 7.26 -9.52
CA GLU A 76 3.54 7.45 -10.87
C GLU A 76 2.65 6.81 -11.95
N TYR A 77 2.19 5.57 -11.71
CA TYR A 77 1.29 4.87 -12.63
C TYR A 77 -0.03 5.64 -12.82
N ILE A 78 -0.66 6.08 -11.73
CA ILE A 78 -1.89 6.88 -11.77
C ILE A 78 -1.64 8.20 -12.53
N ARG A 79 -0.53 8.89 -12.26
CA ARG A 79 -0.17 10.15 -12.95
C ARG A 79 -0.01 9.96 -14.46
N LYS A 80 0.60 8.86 -14.89
CA LYS A 80 0.70 8.50 -16.31
C LYS A 80 -0.68 8.31 -16.96
N LYS A 81 -1.60 7.62 -16.27
CA LYS A 81 -2.97 7.41 -16.74
C LYS A 81 -3.75 8.73 -16.85
N ILE A 82 -3.65 9.61 -15.85
CA ILE A 82 -4.25 10.97 -15.91
C ILE A 82 -3.70 11.74 -17.12
N SER A 83 -2.37 11.79 -17.28
CA SER A 83 -1.73 12.52 -18.38
C SER A 83 -2.10 11.99 -19.77
N ALA A 84 -2.33 10.69 -19.87
CA ALA A 84 -2.76 10.04 -21.11
C ALA A 84 -4.28 10.13 -21.35
N GLN A 85 -5.05 10.68 -20.40
CA GLN A 85 -6.52 10.70 -20.40
C GLN A 85 -7.12 9.29 -20.51
N GLU A 86 -6.46 8.29 -19.92
CA GLU A 86 -6.90 6.90 -19.92
C GLU A 86 -7.71 6.57 -18.66
N ASP A 87 -8.71 5.70 -18.83
CA ASP A 87 -9.46 5.16 -17.69
C ASP A 87 -8.59 4.24 -16.84
N LEU A 88 -8.86 4.23 -15.53
CA LEU A 88 -8.26 3.29 -14.58
C LEU A 88 -9.38 2.60 -13.80
N PHE A 89 -9.71 1.41 -14.24
CA PHE A 89 -10.78 0.63 -13.64
C PHE A 89 -10.30 -0.21 -12.47
N PHE A 90 -11.20 -0.38 -11.49
CA PHE A 90 -11.06 -1.33 -10.39
C PHE A 90 -12.34 -2.13 -10.20
N GLU A 91 -12.21 -3.30 -9.61
CA GLU A 91 -13.30 -4.26 -9.44
C GLU A 91 -13.46 -4.63 -7.97
N TRP A 92 -14.68 -4.91 -7.55
CA TRP A 92 -14.99 -5.42 -6.21
C TRP A 92 -16.24 -6.28 -6.25
N GLY A 93 -16.34 -7.24 -5.34
CA GLY A 93 -17.51 -8.13 -5.21
C GLY A 93 -18.53 -7.63 -4.21
N CYS A 94 -19.80 -7.91 -4.45
CA CYS A 94 -20.84 -7.77 -3.44
C CYS A 94 -20.70 -8.91 -2.40
N GLU A 95 -20.49 -8.58 -1.14
CA GLU A 95 -20.31 -9.58 -0.07
C GLU A 95 -21.52 -10.53 0.10
N LYS A 96 -22.72 -10.08 -0.30
CA LYS A 96 -23.96 -10.86 -0.13
C LYS A 96 -24.27 -11.82 -1.28
N CYS A 97 -24.04 -11.41 -2.52
CA CYS A 97 -24.42 -12.21 -3.69
C CYS A 97 -23.26 -12.48 -4.66
N TYR A 98 -22.06 -12.06 -4.32
CA TYR A 98 -20.83 -12.24 -5.09
C TYR A 98 -20.89 -11.67 -6.52
N GLU A 99 -21.78 -10.71 -6.76
CA GLU A 99 -21.82 -9.99 -8.03
C GLU A 99 -20.63 -9.06 -8.16
N ASP A 100 -19.95 -9.12 -9.28
CA ASP A 100 -18.82 -8.25 -9.57
C ASP A 100 -19.29 -6.87 -9.99
N HIS A 101 -18.62 -5.87 -9.46
CA HIS A 101 -18.84 -4.45 -9.75
C HIS A 101 -17.55 -3.83 -10.26
N LYS A 102 -17.69 -2.76 -11.03
CA LYS A 102 -16.57 -2.05 -11.63
C LYS A 102 -16.72 -0.55 -11.48
N GLY A 103 -15.65 0.09 -11.06
CA GLY A 103 -15.53 1.55 -10.94
C GLY A 103 -14.37 2.09 -11.76
N ASN A 104 -14.37 3.40 -12.00
CA ASN A 104 -13.24 4.08 -12.62
C ASN A 104 -12.66 5.08 -11.61
N LEU A 105 -11.41 4.86 -11.19
CA LEU A 105 -10.68 5.72 -10.25
C LEU A 105 -10.53 7.16 -10.76
N LEU A 106 -10.41 7.32 -12.09
CA LEU A 106 -10.12 8.61 -12.72
C LEU A 106 -11.35 9.31 -13.26
N LYS A 107 -12.56 8.81 -12.94
CA LYS A 107 -13.82 9.42 -13.44
C LYS A 107 -13.96 10.90 -13.07
N LYS A 108 -13.43 11.31 -11.91
CA LYS A 108 -13.47 12.69 -11.41
C LYS A 108 -12.09 13.23 -11.04
N ALA A 109 -11.08 12.35 -10.96
CA ALA A 109 -9.76 12.70 -10.51
C ALA A 109 -8.92 13.25 -11.67
N VAL A 110 -8.31 14.41 -11.44
CA VAL A 110 -7.43 15.09 -12.41
C VAL A 110 -6.01 15.24 -11.89
N GLU A 111 -5.80 15.01 -10.60
CA GLU A 111 -4.49 15.12 -9.94
C GLU A 111 -4.29 14.00 -8.94
N VAL A 112 -3.02 13.56 -8.78
CA VAL A 112 -2.60 12.59 -7.77
C VAL A 112 -1.47 13.16 -6.91
N VAL A 113 -1.65 13.11 -5.59
CA VAL A 113 -0.71 13.61 -4.59
C VAL A 113 -0.45 12.52 -3.55
N THR A 114 0.82 12.32 -3.18
CA THR A 114 1.19 11.43 -2.07
C THR A 114 1.26 12.21 -0.77
N GLU A 115 0.91 11.56 0.35
CA GLU A 115 0.99 12.16 1.69
C GLU A 115 0.23 13.49 1.81
N TYR A 116 -0.93 13.58 1.16
CA TYR A 116 -1.75 14.79 1.20
C TYR A 116 -2.25 15.07 2.63
N ASP A 117 -1.98 16.29 3.13
CA ASP A 117 -2.35 16.66 4.50
C ASP A 117 -3.83 17.08 4.57
N LEU A 118 -4.68 16.20 5.14
CA LEU A 118 -6.09 16.49 5.42
C LEU A 118 -6.30 17.15 6.80
N GLY A 119 -5.23 17.46 7.52
CA GLY A 119 -5.25 18.04 8.86
C GLY A 119 -5.50 17.02 9.98
N VAL A 120 -6.32 16.00 9.73
CA VAL A 120 -6.64 14.90 10.65
C VAL A 120 -5.80 13.66 10.36
N CYS A 121 -5.56 13.39 9.08
CA CYS A 121 -4.77 12.25 8.61
C CYS A 121 -4.04 12.61 7.31
N LYS A 122 -3.11 11.76 6.91
CA LYS A 122 -2.36 11.85 5.66
C LYS A 122 -2.49 10.54 4.90
N PRO A 123 -3.41 10.43 3.93
CA PRO A 123 -3.49 9.26 3.08
C PRO A 123 -2.21 9.06 2.28
N ASP A 124 -1.86 7.81 2.04
CA ASP A 124 -0.69 7.46 1.23
C ASP A 124 -0.75 8.07 -0.16
N ILE A 125 -1.91 7.97 -0.81
CA ILE A 125 -2.18 8.54 -2.13
C ILE A 125 -3.57 9.17 -2.11
N ALA A 126 -3.67 10.44 -2.50
CA ALA A 126 -4.91 11.17 -2.67
C ALA A 126 -5.14 11.51 -4.15
N LEU A 127 -6.35 11.28 -4.63
CA LEU A 127 -6.80 11.70 -5.95
C LEU A 127 -7.75 12.90 -5.79
N LEU A 128 -7.43 13.99 -6.48
CA LEU A 128 -8.13 15.27 -6.39
C LEU A 128 -8.93 15.54 -7.66
N ASP A 129 -10.09 16.16 -7.50
CA ASP A 129 -10.89 16.67 -8.60
C ASP A 129 -10.41 18.05 -9.10
N GLU A 130 -11.09 18.59 -10.12
CA GLU A 130 -10.78 19.91 -10.71
C GLU A 130 -10.88 21.08 -9.70
N ALA A 131 -11.61 20.91 -8.60
CA ALA A 131 -11.71 21.88 -7.53
C ALA A 131 -10.62 21.71 -6.45
N GLY A 132 -9.69 20.77 -6.61
CA GLY A 132 -8.66 20.44 -5.63
C GLY A 132 -9.20 19.68 -4.42
N LYS A 133 -10.40 19.12 -4.50
CA LYS A 133 -10.99 18.32 -3.42
C LYS A 133 -10.57 16.87 -3.57
N VAL A 134 -10.16 16.24 -2.46
CA VAL A 134 -9.90 14.80 -2.42
C VAL A 134 -11.20 14.03 -2.60
N VAL A 135 -11.26 13.16 -3.61
CA VAL A 135 -12.44 12.34 -3.96
C VAL A 135 -12.21 10.86 -3.70
N ILE A 136 -10.97 10.41 -3.84
CA ILE A 136 -10.56 9.02 -3.58
C ILE A 136 -9.20 9.03 -2.89
N VAL A 137 -8.99 8.09 -1.98
CA VAL A 137 -7.68 7.77 -1.41
C VAL A 137 -7.32 6.32 -1.66
N VAL A 138 -6.02 6.05 -1.77
CA VAL A 138 -5.48 4.69 -1.80
C VAL A 138 -4.55 4.55 -0.59
N GLU A 139 -4.85 3.58 0.27
CA GLU A 139 -4.07 3.23 1.45
C GLU A 139 -3.27 1.95 1.18
N VAL A 140 -1.98 2.02 1.40
CA VAL A 140 -1.04 0.91 1.19
C VAL A 140 -0.82 0.16 2.49
N VAL A 141 -1.23 -1.09 2.55
CA VAL A 141 -1.18 -1.91 3.77
C VAL A 141 -0.04 -2.92 3.67
N VAL A 142 1.05 -2.72 4.41
CA VAL A 142 2.17 -3.69 4.52
C VAL A 142 2.13 -4.41 5.86
N ALA A 143 2.04 -3.67 6.97
CA ALA A 143 2.02 -4.23 8.32
C ALA A 143 0.84 -3.72 9.15
N HIS A 144 0.40 -2.51 8.88
CA HIS A 144 -0.65 -1.84 9.65
C HIS A 144 -1.75 -1.36 8.70
N LYS A 145 -2.99 -1.60 9.09
CA LYS A 145 -4.17 -1.07 8.41
C LYS A 145 -4.43 0.36 8.86
N PRO A 146 -5.13 1.17 8.05
CA PRO A 146 -5.60 2.48 8.47
C PRO A 146 -6.39 2.38 9.78
N GLU A 147 -6.21 3.35 10.66
CA GLU A 147 -6.94 3.41 11.93
C GLU A 147 -8.45 3.59 11.70
N PRO A 148 -9.31 3.04 12.57
CA PRO A 148 -10.77 3.20 12.43
C PRO A 148 -11.21 4.67 12.35
N GLY A 149 -10.54 5.57 13.09
CA GLY A 149 -10.81 7.00 13.04
C GLY A 149 -10.52 7.64 11.69
N THR A 150 -9.47 7.18 11.00
CA THR A 150 -9.12 7.61 9.65
C THR A 150 -10.18 7.17 8.64
N LEU A 151 -10.62 5.91 8.71
CA LEU A 151 -11.67 5.38 7.84
C LEU A 151 -13.01 6.11 8.07
N GLN A 152 -13.36 6.40 9.32
CA GLN A 152 -14.54 7.18 9.65
C GLN A 152 -14.46 8.60 9.08
N TYR A 153 -13.29 9.24 9.17
CA TYR A 153 -13.08 10.56 8.57
C TYR A 153 -13.32 10.55 7.04
N TYR A 154 -12.85 9.51 6.34
CA TYR A 154 -13.10 9.38 4.90
C TYR A 154 -14.60 9.25 4.60
N ASP A 155 -15.30 8.43 5.37
CA ASP A 155 -16.76 8.23 5.21
C ASP A 155 -17.54 9.54 5.44
N ASP A 156 -17.28 10.23 6.55
CA ASP A 156 -17.91 11.50 6.91
C ASP A 156 -17.69 12.60 5.84
N ASN A 157 -16.51 12.60 5.21
CA ASN A 157 -16.15 13.56 4.16
C ASN A 157 -16.47 13.08 2.73
N LYS A 158 -17.10 11.91 2.59
CA LYS A 158 -17.47 11.30 1.30
C LYS A 158 -16.27 11.06 0.40
N ILE A 159 -15.16 10.64 0.98
CA ILE A 159 -13.94 10.24 0.30
C ILE A 159 -13.94 8.72 0.15
N ALA A 160 -13.90 8.22 -1.08
CA ALA A 160 -13.77 6.79 -1.31
C ALA A 160 -12.37 6.31 -0.91
N CYS A 161 -12.27 5.12 -0.32
CA CYS A 161 -11.00 4.55 0.13
C CYS A 161 -10.79 3.16 -0.47
N LEU A 162 -9.66 2.98 -1.15
CA LEU A 162 -9.16 1.68 -1.59
C LEU A 162 -8.00 1.28 -0.68
N GLN A 163 -8.03 0.05 -0.14
CA GLN A 163 -6.91 -0.51 0.62
C GLN A 163 -6.24 -1.60 -0.22
N ILE A 164 -4.93 -1.52 -0.35
CA ILE A 164 -4.11 -2.44 -1.14
C ILE A 164 -3.06 -3.08 -0.23
N ASN A 165 -3.17 -4.39 -0.03
CA ASN A 165 -2.17 -5.14 0.70
C ASN A 165 -0.93 -5.36 -0.18
N VAL A 166 0.25 -5.10 0.38
CA VAL A 166 1.54 -5.31 -0.27
C VAL A 166 2.36 -6.24 0.61
N GLU A 167 2.59 -7.45 0.15
CA GLU A 167 3.27 -8.49 0.91
C GLU A 167 4.74 -8.62 0.54
N ASP A 168 5.07 -8.44 -0.74
CA ASP A 168 6.40 -8.64 -1.27
C ASP A 168 6.78 -7.67 -2.41
N PHE A 169 7.99 -7.83 -2.93
CA PHE A 169 8.50 -6.99 -4.01
C PHE A 169 7.75 -7.19 -5.35
N PRO A 170 7.37 -8.41 -5.77
CA PRO A 170 6.51 -8.63 -6.93
C PRO A 170 5.22 -7.82 -6.95
N ASP A 171 4.60 -7.56 -5.78
CA ASP A 171 3.44 -6.68 -5.68
C ASP A 171 3.75 -5.26 -6.16
N CYS A 172 4.96 -4.77 -5.86
CA CYS A 172 5.44 -3.46 -6.31
C CYS A 172 5.71 -3.38 -7.82
N GLU A 173 5.74 -4.51 -8.52
CA GLU A 173 5.87 -4.57 -9.98
C GLU A 173 4.53 -4.77 -10.68
N ASN A 174 3.52 -5.24 -9.96
CA ASN A 174 2.18 -5.52 -10.47
C ASN A 174 1.16 -4.42 -10.12
N ILE A 175 1.57 -3.15 -10.16
CA ILE A 175 0.74 -1.99 -9.77
C ILE A 175 -0.63 -1.97 -10.48
N ALA A 176 -0.65 -2.24 -11.78
CA ALA A 176 -1.89 -2.24 -12.56
C ALA A 176 -2.90 -3.27 -12.02
N HIS A 177 -2.43 -4.48 -11.73
CA HIS A 177 -3.27 -5.55 -11.18
C HIS A 177 -3.74 -5.21 -9.76
N LYS A 178 -2.85 -4.73 -8.90
CA LYS A 178 -3.20 -4.34 -7.52
C LYS A 178 -4.24 -3.22 -7.48
N LEU A 179 -4.12 -2.22 -8.32
CA LEU A 179 -5.11 -1.15 -8.43
C LEU A 179 -6.44 -1.62 -9.02
N SER A 180 -6.41 -2.58 -9.96
CA SER A 180 -7.65 -3.13 -10.53
C SER A 180 -8.37 -4.10 -9.61
N HIS A 181 -7.68 -4.70 -8.63
CA HIS A 181 -8.23 -5.65 -7.66
C HIS A 181 -7.79 -5.28 -6.24
N PRO A 182 -8.27 -4.16 -5.70
CA PRO A 182 -7.94 -3.74 -4.34
C PRO A 182 -8.50 -4.73 -3.32
N ASP A 183 -7.79 -4.92 -2.21
CA ASP A 183 -8.18 -5.88 -1.16
C ASP A 183 -9.42 -5.43 -0.40
N LYS A 184 -9.64 -4.11 -0.31
CA LYS A 184 -10.85 -3.54 0.29
C LYS A 184 -11.24 -2.24 -0.41
N VAL A 185 -12.56 -2.07 -0.59
CA VAL A 185 -13.14 -0.90 -1.26
C VAL A 185 -14.25 -0.32 -0.39
N ASN A 186 -14.08 0.92 0.04
CA ASN A 186 -15.11 1.71 0.72
C ASN A 186 -15.52 2.86 -0.19
N LEU A 187 -16.71 2.82 -0.73
CA LEU A 187 -17.24 3.86 -1.63
C LEU A 187 -18.19 4.80 -0.90
N CYS A 188 -18.14 6.08 -1.21
CA CYS A 188 -19.00 7.09 -0.62
C CYS A 188 -19.71 7.89 -1.72
N PRO A 189 -21.07 7.87 -1.75
CA PRO A 189 -21.97 7.04 -0.93
C PRO A 189 -21.83 5.55 -1.25
N ASN A 190 -22.10 4.71 -0.26
CA ASN A 190 -22.10 3.26 -0.45
C ASN A 190 -23.09 2.87 -1.55
N PRO A 191 -22.66 2.23 -2.64
CA PRO A 191 -23.55 1.87 -3.72
C PRO A 191 -24.47 0.71 -3.33
N ILE A 192 -25.61 0.64 -4.01
CA ILE A 192 -26.57 -0.46 -3.86
C ILE A 192 -26.28 -1.50 -4.94
N CYS A 193 -26.11 -2.76 -4.52
CA CYS A 193 -25.99 -3.86 -5.45
C CYS A 193 -27.28 -4.03 -6.27
N LYS A 194 -27.20 -3.90 -7.58
CA LYS A 194 -28.35 -4.00 -8.48
C LYS A 194 -29.00 -5.38 -8.49
N LYS A 195 -28.24 -6.43 -8.16
CA LYS A 195 -28.72 -7.82 -8.19
C LYS A 195 -29.47 -8.20 -6.91
N CYS A 196 -28.99 -7.84 -5.74
CA CYS A 196 -29.58 -8.25 -4.48
C CYS A 196 -30.15 -7.11 -3.62
N GLY A 197 -29.98 -5.85 -4.04
CA GLY A 197 -30.47 -4.68 -3.33
C GLY A 197 -29.74 -4.35 -2.01
N SER A 198 -28.64 -5.04 -1.69
CA SER A 198 -27.88 -4.76 -0.48
C SER A 198 -26.97 -3.54 -0.66
N ILE A 199 -26.78 -2.79 0.43
CA ILE A 199 -25.75 -1.76 0.50
C ILE A 199 -24.39 -2.46 0.48
N MET A 200 -23.46 -1.97 -0.32
CA MET A 200 -22.09 -2.51 -0.42
C MET A 200 -21.15 -1.63 0.42
N HIS A 201 -20.39 -2.27 1.31
CA HIS A 201 -19.45 -1.63 2.22
C HIS A 201 -18.01 -1.97 1.85
#